data_fb66ac148d6b22f06e52e395ea476ead
#
_entry.id   fb66ac148d6b22f06e52e395ea476ead
#
_cell.length_a   1.000
_cell.length_b   1.000
_cell.length_c   1.000
_cell.angle_alpha   90.00
_cell.angle_beta   90.00
_cell.angle_gamma   90.00
#
_symmetry.space_group_name_H-M   'P 1'
#
loop_
_entity.id
_entity.type
_entity.pdbx_description
1 polymer ?
#
loop_
_entity_poly.entity_id
_entity_poly.type
_entity_poly.pdbx_seq_one_letter_code
_entity_poly.pdbx_strand_id
1 'polypeptide(L)'
;MRPSLAFRIMKSKGVEEFGLHAFLCSNTVTNEYYPLLAKVLFDVAVRLKNELGVKISFINLSGGVGIPYRPEQEPNDILKIGAGVHKVYDEVLTANGMGDVAIYTELGRFMMGPYGGLVTRAINEKHTYKEYVGVDACAVNLMRPAIYGAYHHVTVLGKENQPCDHKYDVTGSLCENCDKFAVDRMLPEIERGDLLFIHDAGAHGFSMGYNYNGKLKSAEILLKTDGTFKMIRRAETPKDYFATFDCFDFYDDLIKG
;
A
#
# COMPACT_ATOMS: atom_id res chain seq x y z
N MET A 1 -15.84 -14.55 19.04
CA MET A 1 -15.41 -15.82 19.67
C MET A 1 -14.19 -15.51 20.54
N ARG A 2 -14.12 -16.01 21.81
CA ARG A 2 -12.93 -15.73 22.65
C ARG A 2 -11.75 -16.55 22.10
N PRO A 3 -10.53 -16.01 21.95
CA PRO A 3 -9.36 -16.73 21.44
C PRO A 3 -9.16 -18.09 22.12
N SER A 4 -9.31 -18.15 23.43
CA SER A 4 -9.17 -19.39 24.23
C SER A 4 -10.09 -20.54 23.77
N LEU A 5 -11.28 -20.27 23.25
CA LEU A 5 -12.16 -21.33 22.73
C LEU A 5 -11.60 -21.96 21.45
N ALA A 6 -11.13 -21.14 20.49
CA ALA A 6 -10.52 -21.65 19.27
C ALA A 6 -9.29 -22.52 19.55
N PHE A 7 -8.39 -22.04 20.42
CA PHE A 7 -7.20 -22.78 20.81
C PHE A 7 -7.53 -24.09 21.54
N ARG A 8 -8.56 -24.11 22.40
CA ARG A 8 -9.05 -25.33 23.05
C ARG A 8 -9.53 -26.36 22.05
N ILE A 9 -10.32 -25.92 21.05
CA ILE A 9 -10.84 -26.82 19.99
C ILE A 9 -9.66 -27.37 19.16
N MET A 10 -8.71 -26.52 18.74
CA MET A 10 -7.56 -26.97 17.96
C MET A 10 -6.72 -27.99 18.75
N LYS A 11 -6.45 -27.71 20.03
CA LYS A 11 -5.72 -28.65 20.92
C LYS A 11 -6.45 -29.98 21.05
N SER A 12 -7.77 -29.97 21.21
CA SER A 12 -8.56 -31.22 21.27
C SER A 12 -8.56 -32.01 19.96
N LYS A 13 -8.14 -31.41 18.85
CA LYS A 13 -7.95 -32.05 17.55
C LYS A 13 -6.51 -32.48 17.28
N GLY A 14 -5.64 -32.39 18.28
CA GLY A 14 -4.24 -32.84 18.19
C GLY A 14 -3.27 -31.81 17.63
N VAL A 15 -3.63 -30.52 17.56
CA VAL A 15 -2.66 -29.47 17.19
C VAL A 15 -1.70 -29.27 18.37
N GLU A 16 -0.42 -29.33 18.08
CA GLU A 16 0.66 -29.25 19.10
C GLU A 16 1.33 -27.87 19.14
N GLU A 17 1.46 -27.20 17.97
CA GLU A 17 2.10 -25.88 17.87
C GLU A 17 1.13 -24.83 17.33
N PHE A 18 1.18 -23.64 17.89
CA PHE A 18 0.23 -22.57 17.63
C PHE A 18 0.95 -21.27 17.31
N GLY A 19 0.31 -20.44 16.49
CA GLY A 19 0.72 -19.07 16.24
C GLY A 19 -0.41 -18.08 16.54
N LEU A 20 -0.01 -16.83 16.75
CA LEU A 20 -0.94 -15.70 16.86
C LEU A 20 -0.67 -14.71 15.74
N HIS A 21 -1.75 -14.11 15.24
CA HIS A 21 -1.69 -13.00 14.29
C HIS A 21 -2.80 -12.00 14.60
N ALA A 22 -2.51 -10.70 14.49
CA ALA A 22 -3.51 -9.67 14.50
C ALA A 22 -3.12 -8.52 13.58
N PHE A 23 -4.09 -8.04 12.81
CA PHE A 23 -4.00 -6.82 12.00
C PHE A 23 -5.06 -5.84 12.49
N LEU A 24 -4.67 -4.73 13.11
CA LEU A 24 -5.59 -3.78 13.73
C LEU A 24 -5.64 -2.43 13.04
N CYS A 25 -4.53 -1.96 12.49
CA CYS A 25 -4.42 -0.64 11.88
C CYS A 25 -3.56 -0.69 10.63
N SER A 26 -3.77 0.30 9.75
CA SER A 26 -2.97 0.50 8.56
C SER A 26 -2.46 1.95 8.51
N ASN A 27 -1.21 2.12 8.13
CA ASN A 27 -0.54 3.42 8.04
C ASN A 27 -0.55 4.23 9.35
N THR A 28 -0.09 3.65 10.40
CA THR A 28 0.08 4.34 11.68
C THR A 28 1.41 5.09 11.70
N VAL A 29 1.37 6.41 11.81
CA VAL A 29 2.55 7.31 11.82
C VAL A 29 2.90 7.70 13.26
N THR A 30 3.09 6.69 14.14
CA THR A 30 3.61 6.86 15.48
C THR A 30 4.53 5.69 15.85
N ASN A 31 5.56 5.96 16.63
CA ASN A 31 6.50 4.94 17.07
C ASN A 31 5.96 4.05 18.21
N GLU A 32 4.90 4.49 18.88
CA GLU A 32 4.35 3.86 20.08
C GLU A 32 3.34 2.75 19.78
N TYR A 33 2.64 2.85 18.66
CA TYR A 33 1.55 1.93 18.32
C TYR A 33 2.02 0.47 18.21
N TYR A 34 3.12 0.23 17.51
CA TYR A 34 3.57 -1.12 17.19
C TYR A 34 4.09 -1.88 18.42
N PRO A 35 4.89 -1.28 19.33
CA PRO A 35 5.20 -1.87 20.64
C PRO A 35 3.96 -2.15 21.49
N LEU A 36 2.94 -1.28 21.45
CA LEU A 36 1.68 -1.50 22.18
C LEU A 36 0.91 -2.71 21.62
N LEU A 37 0.82 -2.84 20.30
CA LEU A 37 0.24 -4.01 19.65
C LEU A 37 0.97 -5.30 20.06
N ALA A 38 2.31 -5.27 20.04
CA ALA A 38 3.14 -6.38 20.48
C ALA A 38 2.81 -6.80 21.92
N LYS A 39 2.71 -5.81 22.82
CA LYS A 39 2.34 -6.08 24.24
C LYS A 39 1.00 -6.80 24.34
N VAL A 40 -0.02 -6.33 23.63
CA VAL A 40 -1.35 -6.97 23.67
C VAL A 40 -1.30 -8.42 23.20
N LEU A 41 -0.58 -8.69 22.09
CA LEU A 41 -0.46 -10.05 21.58
C LEU A 41 0.38 -10.96 22.48
N PHE A 42 1.44 -10.44 23.06
CA PHE A 42 2.31 -11.20 24.00
C PHE A 42 1.54 -11.54 25.27
N ASP A 43 0.77 -10.60 25.85
CA ASP A 43 -0.11 -10.87 27.00
C ASP A 43 -1.14 -11.97 26.67
N VAL A 44 -1.71 -11.96 25.45
CA VAL A 44 -2.62 -13.03 24.99
C VAL A 44 -1.88 -14.36 24.89
N ALA A 45 -0.66 -14.40 24.36
CA ALA A 45 0.14 -15.62 24.23
C ALA A 45 0.45 -16.24 25.61
N VAL A 46 0.90 -15.42 26.55
CA VAL A 46 1.17 -15.85 27.93
C VAL A 46 -0.09 -16.41 28.60
N ARG A 47 -1.23 -15.73 28.44
CA ARG A 47 -2.50 -16.23 28.95
C ARG A 47 -2.89 -17.57 28.35
N LEU A 48 -2.78 -17.75 27.03
CA LEU A 48 -3.11 -19.01 26.36
C LEU A 48 -2.20 -20.15 26.81
N LYS A 49 -0.91 -19.90 26.99
CA LYS A 49 0.03 -20.85 27.57
C LYS A 49 -0.41 -21.27 28.97
N ASN A 50 -0.72 -20.31 29.84
CA ASN A 50 -1.06 -20.56 31.23
C ASN A 50 -2.42 -21.25 31.41
N GLU A 51 -3.44 -20.83 30.65
CA GLU A 51 -4.80 -21.37 30.76
C GLU A 51 -4.96 -22.74 30.08
N LEU A 52 -4.26 -22.96 28.96
CA LEU A 52 -4.49 -24.13 28.11
C LEU A 52 -3.27 -25.04 27.94
N GLY A 53 -2.11 -24.63 28.43
CA GLY A 53 -0.85 -25.36 28.24
C GLY A 53 -0.50 -25.55 26.75
N VAL A 54 -0.78 -24.56 25.90
CA VAL A 54 -0.43 -24.60 24.48
C VAL A 54 0.96 -24.04 24.24
N LYS A 55 1.66 -24.61 23.26
CA LYS A 55 2.96 -24.11 22.81
C LYS A 55 2.73 -23.08 21.70
N ILE A 56 3.02 -21.80 22.01
CA ILE A 56 3.05 -20.74 20.99
C ILE A 56 4.44 -20.73 20.39
N SER A 57 4.57 -21.03 19.09
CA SER A 57 5.85 -21.08 18.39
C SER A 57 6.18 -19.76 17.68
N PHE A 58 5.16 -19.00 17.27
CA PHE A 58 5.38 -17.69 16.66
C PHE A 58 4.25 -16.71 16.94
N ILE A 59 4.58 -15.43 16.84
CA ILE A 59 3.61 -14.32 16.84
C ILE A 59 3.90 -13.43 15.64
N ASN A 60 2.90 -13.25 14.77
CA ASN A 60 2.96 -12.32 13.67
C ASN A 60 2.26 -11.01 14.05
N LEU A 61 3.05 -9.94 14.14
CA LEU A 61 2.58 -8.59 14.45
C LEU A 61 1.94 -7.90 13.23
N SER A 62 1.85 -8.60 12.07
CA SER A 62 1.31 -8.07 10.83
C SER A 62 2.06 -6.83 10.32
N GLY A 63 1.36 -5.99 9.56
CA GLY A 63 1.83 -4.69 9.11
C GLY A 63 1.34 -3.53 9.99
N GLY A 64 1.17 -2.37 9.37
CA GLY A 64 0.57 -1.21 10.02
C GLY A 64 1.53 -0.07 10.29
N VAL A 65 2.84 -0.30 10.36
CA VAL A 65 3.83 0.79 10.38
C VAL A 65 3.67 1.61 9.10
N GLY A 66 3.34 2.87 9.27
CA GLY A 66 3.01 3.79 8.20
C GLY A 66 4.19 4.58 7.66
N ILE A 67 3.91 5.32 6.60
CA ILE A 67 4.80 6.31 6.00
C ILE A 67 4.12 7.68 6.00
N PRO A 68 4.88 8.77 6.00
CA PRO A 68 4.33 10.11 5.92
C PRO A 68 3.89 10.41 4.49
N TYR A 69 2.61 10.20 4.17
CA TYR A 69 2.07 10.58 2.86
C TYR A 69 1.95 12.08 2.67
N ARG A 70 1.88 12.85 3.77
CA ARG A 70 1.76 14.31 3.75
C ARG A 70 3.08 14.94 4.16
N PRO A 71 3.48 16.05 3.54
CA PRO A 71 4.76 16.71 3.85
C PRO A 71 4.92 17.15 5.31
N GLU A 72 3.79 17.41 6.00
CA GLU A 72 3.79 17.83 7.41
C GLU A 72 3.86 16.67 8.42
N GLN A 73 3.82 15.42 7.96
CA GLN A 73 3.90 14.25 8.83
C GLN A 73 5.34 13.85 9.10
N GLU A 74 5.63 13.50 10.33
CA GLU A 74 6.94 12.97 10.71
C GLU A 74 7.05 11.48 10.35
N PRO A 75 8.20 11.03 9.83
CA PRO A 75 8.43 9.63 9.52
C PRO A 75 8.56 8.78 10.79
N ASN A 76 8.13 7.53 10.70
CA ASN A 76 8.40 6.54 11.73
C ASN A 76 9.89 6.18 11.80
N ASP A 77 10.41 6.07 13.03
CA ASP A 77 11.74 5.55 13.32
C ASP A 77 11.64 4.03 13.57
N ILE A 78 12.02 3.24 12.58
CA ILE A 78 11.94 1.78 12.65
C ILE A 78 12.85 1.18 13.72
N LEU A 79 13.98 1.82 14.02
CA LEU A 79 14.89 1.35 15.06
C LEU A 79 14.29 1.59 16.44
N LYS A 80 13.65 2.73 16.66
CA LYS A 80 12.90 3.03 17.89
C LYS A 80 11.72 2.06 18.08
N ILE A 81 10.97 1.80 17.01
CA ILE A 81 9.88 0.82 17.01
C ILE A 81 10.42 -0.57 17.37
N GLY A 82 11.50 -1.02 16.71
CA GLY A 82 12.12 -2.31 16.96
C GLY A 82 12.63 -2.46 18.41
N ALA A 83 13.30 -1.44 18.92
CA ALA A 83 13.76 -1.41 20.31
C ALA A 83 12.58 -1.49 21.31
N GLY A 84 11.47 -0.80 20.99
CA GLY A 84 10.24 -0.86 21.80
C GLY A 84 9.61 -2.25 21.80
N VAL A 85 9.53 -2.91 20.66
CA VAL A 85 9.04 -4.31 20.56
C VAL A 85 9.95 -5.28 21.32
N HIS A 86 11.27 -5.13 21.17
CA HIS A 86 12.24 -5.98 21.88
C HIS A 86 12.12 -5.85 23.40
N LYS A 87 12.01 -4.62 23.89
CA LYS A 87 11.76 -4.37 25.32
C LYS A 87 10.51 -5.08 25.82
N VAL A 88 9.40 -4.96 25.11
CA VAL A 88 8.14 -5.63 25.48
C VAL A 88 8.26 -7.15 25.37
N TYR A 89 9.03 -7.66 24.42
CA TYR A 89 9.32 -9.11 24.30
C TYR A 89 9.99 -9.63 25.56
N ASP A 90 11.02 -8.95 26.04
CA ASP A 90 11.73 -9.36 27.26
C ASP A 90 10.86 -9.26 28.51
N GLU A 91 10.12 -8.16 28.66
CA GLU A 91 9.24 -7.91 29.80
C GLU A 91 8.07 -8.91 29.87
N VAL A 92 7.55 -9.39 28.74
CA VAL A 92 6.35 -10.23 28.72
C VAL A 92 6.66 -11.67 28.35
N LEU A 93 7.32 -11.94 27.23
CA LEU A 93 7.54 -13.31 26.77
C LEU A 93 8.72 -13.98 27.50
N THR A 94 9.89 -13.35 27.51
CA THR A 94 11.08 -13.91 28.17
C THR A 94 10.84 -14.12 29.67
N ALA A 95 10.24 -13.14 30.33
CA ALA A 95 9.91 -13.22 31.76
C ALA A 95 8.92 -14.35 32.10
N ASN A 96 8.14 -14.84 31.13
CA ASN A 96 7.20 -15.95 31.29
C ASN A 96 7.70 -17.27 30.67
N GLY A 97 9.01 -17.40 30.39
CA GLY A 97 9.62 -18.60 29.82
C GLY A 97 9.14 -18.90 28.40
N MET A 98 9.00 -17.85 27.58
CA MET A 98 8.61 -17.88 26.16
C MET A 98 9.61 -17.10 25.29
N GLY A 99 10.89 -17.08 25.69
CA GLY A 99 11.95 -16.38 24.97
C GLY A 99 12.39 -17.05 23.65
N ASP A 100 11.77 -18.16 23.30
CA ASP A 100 11.95 -18.89 22.03
C ASP A 100 10.87 -18.60 20.98
N VAL A 101 9.88 -17.77 21.30
CA VAL A 101 8.78 -17.43 20.39
C VAL A 101 9.29 -16.54 19.24
N ALA A 102 9.15 -17.00 18.00
CA ALA A 102 9.55 -16.24 16.83
C ALA A 102 8.59 -15.07 16.55
N ILE A 103 9.14 -13.91 16.18
CA ILE A 103 8.35 -12.74 15.80
C ILE A 103 8.42 -12.52 14.30
N TYR A 104 7.24 -12.36 13.68
CA TYR A 104 7.09 -12.02 12.26
C TYR A 104 6.43 -10.67 12.08
N THR A 105 6.77 -10.01 10.97
CA THR A 105 6.20 -8.71 10.58
C THR A 105 5.90 -8.67 9.08
N GLU A 106 4.93 -7.86 8.67
CA GLU A 106 4.49 -7.71 7.27
C GLU A 106 4.50 -6.22 6.86
N LEU A 107 5.66 -5.58 6.95
CA LEU A 107 5.81 -4.13 6.81
C LEU A 107 5.85 -3.63 5.34
N GLY A 108 5.04 -4.19 4.44
CA GLY A 108 5.10 -3.94 3.00
C GLY A 108 5.06 -2.46 2.62
N ARG A 109 4.14 -1.68 3.19
CA ARG A 109 4.03 -0.24 2.94
C ARG A 109 5.28 0.51 3.37
N PHE A 110 5.75 0.25 4.58
CA PHE A 110 6.94 0.90 5.12
C PHE A 110 8.17 0.62 4.25
N MET A 111 8.31 -0.62 3.80
CA MET A 111 9.46 -1.07 3.00
C MET A 111 9.45 -0.55 1.57
N MET A 112 8.29 -0.42 0.94
CA MET A 112 8.19 -0.19 -0.50
C MET A 112 7.50 1.13 -0.87
N GLY A 113 6.57 1.62 -0.04
CA GLY A 113 5.74 2.77 -0.37
C GLY A 113 6.51 3.98 -0.88
N PRO A 114 7.52 4.49 -0.13
CA PRO A 114 8.26 5.68 -0.50
C PRO A 114 9.16 5.53 -1.74
N TYR A 115 9.44 4.30 -2.15
CA TYR A 115 10.38 4.00 -3.24
C TYR A 115 9.72 3.85 -4.61
N GLY A 116 8.45 4.22 -4.75
CA GLY A 116 7.78 4.23 -6.03
C GLY A 116 6.83 5.39 -6.20
N GLY A 117 6.65 5.83 -7.44
CA GLY A 117 5.72 6.87 -7.81
C GLY A 117 5.01 6.53 -9.11
N LEU A 118 3.87 7.18 -9.35
CA LEU A 118 3.16 7.11 -10.62
C LEU A 118 3.44 8.39 -11.41
N VAL A 119 4.05 8.25 -12.59
CA VAL A 119 4.22 9.34 -13.55
C VAL A 119 3.00 9.34 -14.47
N THR A 120 2.39 10.49 -14.64
CA THR A 120 1.22 10.66 -15.52
C THR A 120 1.27 12.02 -16.22
N ARG A 121 0.61 12.13 -17.36
CA ARG A 121 0.58 13.34 -18.18
C ARG A 121 -0.80 14.01 -18.11
N ALA A 122 -0.82 15.31 -17.92
CA ALA A 122 -2.02 16.13 -18.12
C ALA A 122 -2.42 16.11 -19.60
N ILE A 123 -3.60 15.60 -19.90
CA ILE A 123 -4.10 15.44 -21.26
C ILE A 123 -5.28 16.37 -21.58
N ASN A 124 -5.96 16.85 -20.55
CA ASN A 124 -7.11 17.70 -20.69
C ASN A 124 -7.31 18.61 -19.47
N GLU A 125 -7.89 19.75 -19.69
CA GLU A 125 -8.31 20.70 -18.67
C GLU A 125 -9.80 20.99 -18.82
N LYS A 126 -10.50 21.20 -17.70
CA LYS A 126 -11.92 21.54 -17.72
C LYS A 126 -12.21 22.59 -16.65
N HIS A 127 -12.66 23.74 -17.10
CA HIS A 127 -13.00 24.91 -16.29
C HIS A 127 -14.53 24.99 -16.14
N THR A 128 -15.06 24.74 -14.95
CA THR A 128 -16.50 24.83 -14.66
C THR A 128 -16.69 25.47 -13.27
N TYR A 129 -17.49 24.88 -12.39
CA TYR A 129 -17.57 25.28 -10.99
C TYR A 129 -16.32 24.88 -10.17
N LYS A 130 -15.49 24.04 -10.73
CA LYS A 130 -14.14 23.67 -10.27
C LYS A 130 -13.19 23.63 -11.46
N GLU A 131 -11.91 23.67 -11.14
CA GLU A 131 -10.83 23.42 -12.08
C GLU A 131 -10.46 21.94 -12.05
N TYR A 132 -10.50 21.29 -13.20
CA TYR A 132 -10.17 19.89 -13.35
C TYR A 132 -8.98 19.70 -14.29
N VAL A 133 -8.05 18.85 -13.90
CA VAL A 133 -6.97 18.36 -14.76
C VAL A 133 -7.19 16.87 -14.99
N GLY A 134 -7.50 16.50 -16.23
CA GLY A 134 -7.59 15.10 -16.66
C GLY A 134 -6.22 14.57 -17.02
N VAL A 135 -5.84 13.40 -16.46
CA VAL A 135 -4.56 12.76 -16.74
C VAL A 135 -4.74 11.42 -17.48
N ASP A 136 -3.68 10.93 -18.12
CA ASP A 136 -3.69 9.65 -18.85
C ASP A 136 -3.70 8.42 -17.93
N ALA A 137 -3.28 8.56 -16.68
CA ALA A 137 -3.47 7.53 -15.66
C ALA A 137 -4.91 7.54 -15.09
N CYS A 138 -5.26 6.49 -14.37
CA CYS A 138 -6.54 6.36 -13.67
C CYS A 138 -6.40 5.45 -12.45
N ALA A 139 -7.49 5.19 -11.72
CA ALA A 139 -7.47 4.32 -10.55
C ALA A 139 -6.99 2.88 -10.84
N VAL A 140 -6.98 2.44 -12.09
CA VAL A 140 -6.34 1.17 -12.51
C VAL A 140 -4.85 1.14 -12.15
N ASN A 141 -4.17 2.30 -12.24
CA ASN A 141 -2.74 2.44 -11.96
C ASN A 141 -2.45 2.67 -10.47
N LEU A 142 -3.35 3.41 -9.78
CA LEU A 142 -3.25 3.69 -8.35
C LEU A 142 -4.65 3.89 -7.76
N MET A 143 -5.25 2.82 -7.22
CA MET A 143 -6.64 2.83 -6.77
C MET A 143 -6.86 3.45 -5.38
N ARG A 144 -5.82 3.62 -4.58
CA ARG A 144 -5.94 4.06 -3.19
C ARG A 144 -6.67 5.39 -3.00
N PRO A 145 -6.41 6.45 -3.80
CA PRO A 145 -7.19 7.69 -3.71
C PRO A 145 -8.68 7.47 -3.98
N ALA A 146 -9.02 6.67 -4.99
CA ALA A 146 -10.39 6.39 -5.39
C ALA A 146 -11.18 5.60 -4.33
N ILE A 147 -10.58 4.55 -3.75
CA ILE A 147 -11.28 3.63 -2.82
C ILE A 147 -11.27 4.15 -1.38
N TYR A 148 -10.17 4.73 -0.94
CA TYR A 148 -9.98 5.10 0.46
C TYR A 148 -9.97 6.60 0.70
N GLY A 149 -10.08 7.43 -0.35
CA GLY A 149 -9.81 8.88 -0.23
C GLY A 149 -8.37 9.16 0.24
N ALA A 150 -7.45 8.24 -0.06
CA ALA A 150 -6.08 8.32 0.44
C ALA A 150 -5.34 9.47 -0.22
N TYR A 151 -4.63 10.23 0.61
CA TYR A 151 -3.75 11.27 0.12
C TYR A 151 -2.49 10.66 -0.48
N HIS A 152 -2.09 11.21 -1.62
CA HIS A 152 -0.75 11.10 -2.20
C HIS A 152 -0.26 12.49 -2.54
N HIS A 153 1.01 12.79 -2.28
CA HIS A 153 1.60 14.05 -2.71
C HIS A 153 1.73 14.05 -4.23
N VAL A 154 1.48 15.21 -4.84
CA VAL A 154 1.58 15.39 -6.29
C VAL A 154 2.57 16.51 -6.58
N THR A 155 3.56 16.22 -7.40
CA THR A 155 4.51 17.21 -7.91
C THR A 155 4.27 17.41 -9.40
N VAL A 156 4.21 18.64 -9.86
CA VAL A 156 4.25 18.98 -11.30
C VAL A 156 5.71 19.10 -11.69
N LEU A 157 6.20 18.16 -12.50
CA LEU A 157 7.62 18.09 -12.87
C LEU A 157 8.05 19.30 -13.68
N GLY A 158 9.16 19.92 -13.25
CA GLY A 158 9.67 21.15 -13.83
C GLY A 158 9.03 22.43 -13.29
N LYS A 159 8.03 22.30 -12.40
CA LYS A 159 7.34 23.43 -11.74
C LYS A 159 7.44 23.37 -10.20
N GLU A 160 8.41 22.64 -9.66
CA GLU A 160 8.54 22.34 -8.22
C GLU A 160 8.73 23.62 -7.36
N ASN A 161 9.28 24.69 -7.96
CA ASN A 161 9.55 25.96 -7.28
C ASN A 161 8.50 27.04 -7.62
N GLN A 162 7.45 26.71 -8.36
CA GLN A 162 6.38 27.65 -8.67
C GLN A 162 5.36 27.75 -7.54
N PRO A 163 4.60 28.85 -7.43
CA PRO A 163 3.54 29.00 -6.45
C PRO A 163 2.46 27.91 -6.63
N CYS A 164 2.04 27.29 -5.54
CA CYS A 164 0.88 26.39 -5.52
C CYS A 164 -0.38 27.20 -5.23
N ASP A 165 -0.83 28.00 -6.18
CA ASP A 165 -1.94 28.97 -6.05
C ASP A 165 -3.18 28.58 -6.86
N HIS A 166 -3.14 27.50 -7.62
CA HIS A 166 -4.26 26.95 -8.35
C HIS A 166 -4.86 25.73 -7.64
N LYS A 167 -6.20 25.70 -7.54
CA LYS A 167 -6.92 24.63 -6.86
C LYS A 167 -7.53 23.66 -7.87
N TYR A 168 -6.99 22.44 -7.93
CA TYR A 168 -7.41 21.43 -8.89
C TYR A 168 -8.02 20.17 -8.26
N ASP A 169 -8.98 19.57 -8.99
CA ASP A 169 -9.25 18.14 -8.92
C ASP A 169 -8.44 17.45 -10.03
N VAL A 170 -7.52 16.56 -9.68
CA VAL A 170 -6.76 15.75 -10.66
C VAL A 170 -7.51 14.45 -10.89
N THR A 171 -7.98 14.22 -12.11
CA THR A 171 -8.94 13.17 -12.45
C THR A 171 -8.34 12.16 -13.42
N GLY A 172 -8.70 10.88 -13.26
CA GLY A 172 -8.42 9.84 -14.25
C GLY A 172 -9.46 9.78 -15.36
N SER A 173 -9.49 8.67 -16.07
CA SER A 173 -10.28 8.49 -17.30
C SER A 173 -11.30 7.34 -17.20
N LEU A 174 -11.63 6.88 -15.99
CA LEU A 174 -12.67 5.89 -15.77
C LEU A 174 -14.06 6.51 -15.71
N CYS A 175 -15.06 5.70 -16.00
CA CYS A 175 -16.48 6.07 -15.83
C CYS A 175 -16.88 5.98 -14.33
N GLU A 176 -16.13 6.69 -13.48
CA GLU A 176 -16.29 6.69 -12.03
C GLU A 176 -16.05 8.07 -11.43
N ASN A 177 -16.97 8.55 -10.58
CA ASN A 177 -16.82 9.83 -9.90
C ASN A 177 -15.65 9.87 -8.91
N CYS A 178 -15.26 8.71 -8.38
CA CYS A 178 -14.16 8.58 -7.44
C CYS A 178 -12.78 8.46 -8.11
N ASP A 179 -12.70 8.38 -9.44
CA ASP A 179 -11.43 8.29 -10.17
C ASP A 179 -10.68 9.63 -10.16
N LYS A 180 -10.18 9.96 -8.98
CA LYS A 180 -9.44 11.19 -8.69
C LYS A 180 -8.20 10.89 -7.87
N PHE A 181 -7.06 11.41 -8.30
CA PHE A 181 -5.80 11.34 -7.57
C PHE A 181 -5.68 12.43 -6.50
N ALA A 182 -6.35 13.56 -6.74
CA ALA A 182 -6.41 14.68 -5.80
C ALA A 182 -7.75 15.40 -5.93
N VAL A 183 -8.22 15.98 -4.83
CA VAL A 183 -9.43 16.80 -4.75
C VAL A 183 -9.09 18.09 -4.03
N ASP A 184 -9.53 19.23 -4.59
CA ASP A 184 -9.27 20.58 -4.04
C ASP A 184 -7.79 20.80 -3.68
N ARG A 185 -6.87 20.26 -4.50
CA ARG A 185 -5.43 20.31 -4.25
C ARG A 185 -4.84 21.61 -4.78
N MET A 186 -4.12 22.32 -3.92
CA MET A 186 -3.31 23.47 -4.32
C MET A 186 -2.04 22.97 -5.02
N LEU A 187 -1.86 23.36 -6.29
CA LEU A 187 -0.75 22.97 -7.15
C LEU A 187 -0.29 24.20 -7.96
N PRO A 188 0.92 24.16 -8.54
CA PRO A 188 1.27 25.13 -9.60
C PRO A 188 0.29 25.04 -10.76
N GLU A 189 0.23 26.09 -11.56
CA GLU A 189 -0.53 26.09 -12.81
C GLU A 189 -0.15 24.89 -13.69
N ILE A 190 -1.15 24.09 -14.07
CA ILE A 190 -0.94 22.88 -14.88
C ILE A 190 -1.46 23.16 -16.29
N GLU A 191 -0.63 22.84 -17.26
CA GLU A 191 -0.96 22.94 -18.68
C GLU A 191 -1.03 21.53 -19.31
N ARG A 192 -1.78 21.40 -20.38
CA ARG A 192 -1.81 20.17 -21.16
C ARG A 192 -0.42 19.80 -21.66
N GLY A 193 0.02 18.59 -21.31
CA GLY A 193 1.36 18.07 -21.63
C GLY A 193 2.27 17.99 -20.41
N ASP A 194 1.97 18.71 -19.34
CA ASP A 194 2.73 18.63 -18.09
C ASP A 194 2.76 17.21 -17.54
N LEU A 195 3.88 16.86 -16.93
CA LEU A 195 4.04 15.59 -16.23
C LEU A 195 3.82 15.78 -14.73
N LEU A 196 2.97 14.95 -14.18
CA LEU A 196 2.72 14.87 -12.75
C LEU A 196 3.38 13.63 -12.19
N PHE A 197 4.06 13.77 -11.05
CA PHE A 197 4.58 12.66 -10.26
C PHE A 197 3.74 12.49 -9.00
N ILE A 198 3.05 11.36 -8.88
CA ILE A 198 2.24 11.01 -7.71
C ILE A 198 3.10 10.12 -6.82
N HIS A 199 3.47 10.63 -5.64
CA HIS A 199 4.43 10.03 -4.73
C HIS A 199 3.88 8.82 -3.98
N ASP A 200 4.78 8.07 -3.35
CA ASP A 200 4.50 7.00 -2.38
C ASP A 200 3.61 5.86 -2.93
N ALA A 201 3.77 5.55 -4.21
CA ALA A 201 3.01 4.51 -4.90
C ALA A 201 3.72 3.15 -4.99
N GLY A 202 4.87 2.96 -4.32
CA GLY A 202 5.67 1.73 -4.37
C GLY A 202 5.03 0.52 -3.67
N ALA A 203 4.00 0.75 -2.85
CA ALA A 203 3.17 -0.29 -2.28
C ALA A 203 1.69 0.01 -2.52
N HIS A 204 0.87 -1.04 -2.69
CA HIS A 204 -0.57 -0.91 -2.94
C HIS A 204 -0.90 -0.08 -4.21
N GLY A 205 0.03 -0.06 -5.17
CA GLY A 205 -0.13 0.53 -6.50
C GLY A 205 -0.48 -0.57 -7.52
N PHE A 206 0.48 -0.96 -8.36
CA PHE A 206 0.30 -1.93 -9.45
C PHE A 206 -0.38 -3.23 -9.01
N SER A 207 0.01 -3.81 -7.85
CA SER A 207 -0.53 -5.07 -7.36
C SER A 207 -2.02 -5.02 -7.02
N MET A 208 -2.58 -3.85 -6.72
CA MET A 208 -4.00 -3.64 -6.51
C MET A 208 -4.74 -3.24 -7.79
N GLY A 209 -4.02 -3.09 -8.89
CA GLY A 209 -4.60 -2.68 -10.16
C GLY A 209 -5.61 -3.70 -10.72
N TYR A 210 -6.51 -3.21 -11.55
CA TYR A 210 -7.61 -3.93 -12.19
C TYR A 210 -7.78 -3.40 -13.62
N ASN A 211 -8.77 -3.90 -14.38
CA ASN A 211 -8.94 -3.53 -15.78
C ASN A 211 -10.34 -2.95 -16.06
N TYR A 212 -10.91 -2.21 -15.13
CA TYR A 212 -12.22 -1.58 -15.33
C TYR A 212 -12.22 -0.64 -16.55
N ASN A 213 -13.32 -0.59 -17.27
CA ASN A 213 -13.48 0.07 -18.58
C ASN A 213 -12.48 -0.41 -19.65
N GLY A 214 -11.95 -1.63 -19.55
CA GLY A 214 -10.95 -2.16 -20.47
C GLY A 214 -9.60 -1.44 -20.42
N LYS A 215 -9.31 -0.69 -19.35
CA LYS A 215 -8.01 -0.04 -19.16
C LYS A 215 -6.91 -1.07 -18.91
N LEU A 216 -5.81 -0.91 -19.61
CA LEU A 216 -4.63 -1.74 -19.49
C LEU A 216 -3.67 -1.16 -18.45
N LYS A 217 -2.95 -2.00 -17.76
CA LYS A 217 -1.96 -1.56 -16.75
C LYS A 217 -0.72 -1.00 -17.42
N SER A 218 -0.15 0.04 -16.79
CA SER A 218 1.07 0.71 -17.24
C SER A 218 2.32 -0.17 -17.09
N ALA A 219 3.42 0.23 -17.73
CA ALA A 219 4.74 -0.33 -17.50
C ALA A 219 5.26 0.02 -16.10
N GLU A 220 6.21 -0.79 -15.59
CA GLU A 220 7.01 -0.47 -14.41
C GLU A 220 8.47 -0.28 -14.81
N ILE A 221 9.03 0.84 -14.38
CA ILE A 221 10.39 1.26 -14.67
C ILE A 221 11.16 1.34 -13.36
N LEU A 222 12.27 0.62 -13.27
CA LEU A 222 13.20 0.70 -12.15
C LEU A 222 14.23 1.81 -12.42
N LEU A 223 14.29 2.80 -11.51
CA LEU A 223 15.42 3.72 -11.41
C LEU A 223 16.50 3.03 -10.56
N LYS A 224 17.66 2.78 -11.18
CA LYS A 224 18.79 2.16 -10.50
C LYS A 224 19.63 3.18 -9.73
N THR A 225 20.47 2.69 -8.83
CA THR A 225 21.38 3.52 -8.03
C THR A 225 22.43 4.25 -8.85
N ASP A 226 22.71 3.79 -10.06
CA ASP A 226 23.60 4.45 -11.03
C ASP A 226 22.89 5.55 -11.84
N GLY A 227 21.62 5.84 -11.56
CA GLY A 227 20.80 6.83 -12.25
C GLY A 227 20.22 6.35 -13.58
N THR A 228 20.49 5.11 -14.01
CA THR A 228 19.92 4.56 -15.24
C THR A 228 18.54 3.95 -15.00
N PHE A 229 17.76 3.84 -16.08
CA PHE A 229 16.42 3.25 -16.03
C PHE A 229 16.41 1.85 -16.64
N LYS A 230 15.63 0.95 -16.05
CA LYS A 230 15.36 -0.37 -16.60
C LYS A 230 13.87 -0.67 -16.59
N MET A 231 13.30 -1.02 -17.73
CA MET A 231 11.94 -1.57 -17.76
C MET A 231 11.96 -2.95 -17.08
N ILE A 232 11.25 -3.10 -15.98
CA ILE A 232 11.12 -4.36 -15.22
C ILE A 232 9.80 -5.07 -15.52
N ARG A 233 8.80 -4.31 -16.00
CA ARG A 233 7.53 -4.81 -16.49
C ARG A 233 7.08 -3.96 -17.67
N ARG A 234 6.74 -4.57 -18.81
CA ARG A 234 6.12 -3.85 -19.91
C ARG A 234 4.68 -3.49 -19.60
N ALA A 235 4.11 -2.53 -20.28
CA ALA A 235 2.68 -2.29 -20.23
C ALA A 235 1.88 -3.49 -20.76
N GLU A 236 0.65 -3.65 -20.26
CA GLU A 236 -0.30 -4.62 -20.83
C GLU A 236 -0.69 -4.23 -22.25
N THR A 237 -0.98 -5.24 -23.05
CA THR A 237 -1.55 -5.13 -24.38
C THR A 237 -2.96 -5.73 -24.40
N PRO A 238 -3.78 -5.50 -25.42
CA PRO A 238 -5.06 -6.18 -25.56
C PRO A 238 -4.93 -7.71 -25.50
N LYS A 239 -3.83 -8.28 -26.02
CA LYS A 239 -3.55 -9.72 -25.94
C LYS A 239 -3.44 -10.22 -24.50
N ASP A 240 -2.88 -9.44 -23.58
CA ASP A 240 -2.79 -9.80 -22.16
C ASP A 240 -4.17 -9.75 -21.50
N TYR A 241 -5.00 -8.76 -21.87
CA TYR A 241 -6.34 -8.59 -21.36
C TYR A 241 -7.26 -9.75 -21.75
N PHE A 242 -7.12 -10.26 -22.97
CA PHE A 242 -7.91 -11.36 -23.53
C PHE A 242 -7.25 -12.73 -23.40
N ALA A 243 -6.11 -12.86 -22.72
CA ALA A 243 -5.31 -14.08 -22.67
C ALA A 243 -6.02 -15.33 -22.12
N THR A 244 -7.13 -15.16 -21.41
CA THR A 244 -7.92 -16.26 -20.82
C THR A 244 -9.11 -16.68 -21.65
N PHE A 245 -9.31 -16.09 -22.83
CA PHE A 245 -10.39 -16.46 -23.75
C PHE A 245 -9.91 -17.52 -24.74
N ASP A 246 -10.54 -18.69 -24.76
CA ASP A 246 -10.16 -19.79 -25.66
C ASP A 246 -10.59 -19.56 -27.13
N CYS A 247 -11.43 -18.56 -27.39
CA CYS A 247 -12.01 -18.32 -28.72
C CYS A 247 -11.36 -17.16 -29.49
N PHE A 248 -10.23 -16.64 -29.03
CA PHE A 248 -9.57 -15.48 -29.64
C PHE A 248 -8.41 -15.85 -30.57
N ASP A 249 -8.70 -16.57 -31.64
CA ASP A 249 -7.97 -16.38 -32.91
C ASP A 249 -8.28 -15.01 -33.57
N PHE A 250 -9.27 -14.30 -33.04
CA PHE A 250 -9.78 -13.00 -33.46
C PHE A 250 -8.71 -11.89 -33.54
N TYR A 251 -7.70 -11.92 -32.70
CA TYR A 251 -6.71 -10.84 -32.65
C TYR A 251 -5.76 -10.91 -33.85
N ASP A 252 -5.40 -12.12 -34.25
CA ASP A 252 -4.56 -12.34 -35.42
C ASP A 252 -5.29 -12.00 -36.71
N ASP A 253 -6.61 -12.17 -36.74
CA ASP A 253 -7.44 -11.83 -37.89
C ASP A 253 -7.76 -10.33 -37.99
N LEU A 254 -7.89 -9.62 -36.86
CA LEU A 254 -8.09 -8.17 -36.81
C LEU A 254 -6.82 -7.36 -37.18
N ILE A 255 -5.63 -7.90 -36.94
CA ILE A 255 -4.36 -7.22 -37.24
C ILE A 255 -3.93 -7.51 -38.70
N LYS A 256 -4.41 -8.59 -39.30
CA LYS A 256 -4.06 -9.00 -40.69
C LYS A 256 -5.03 -8.37 -41.74
N GLY A 257 -6.09 -7.70 -41.34
CA GLY A 257 -6.99 -6.93 -42.20
C GLY A 257 -6.69 -5.44 -42.15
#